data_5da37e9882625db77fedecf52b085d18
#
_entry.id   5da37e9882625db77fedecf52b085d18
#
_cell.length_a   1.000
_cell.length_b   1.000
_cell.length_c   1.000
_cell.angle_alpha   90.00
_cell.angle_beta   90.00
_cell.angle_gamma   90.00
#
_symmetry.space_group_name_H-M   'P 1'
#
loop_
_entity.id
_entity.type
_entity.pdbx_description
1 polymer ?
#
loop_
_entity_poly.entity_id
_entity_poly.type
_entity_poly.pdbx_seq_one_letter_code
_entity_poly.pdbx_strand_id
1 'polypeptide(L)'
;MIEEKFQAVVLGAGESGVGAALLYQSRGISVMVSDYGHIAPKYKQELEANGIPYEEGSHTTELILRAEEIVKSPGIPEKAPIMVAIRERGIPVISEIELAGRYLKGKVIG
;
A
#
# COMPACT_ATOMS: atom_id res chain seq x y z
N MET A 1 7.57 18.60 -12.60
CA MET A 1 6.23 18.18 -12.34
C MET A 1 6.09 16.68 -12.24
N ILE A 2 5.38 16.22 -11.24
CA ILE A 2 5.26 14.80 -11.03
C ILE A 2 3.96 14.29 -11.61
N GLU A 3 4.11 13.41 -12.57
CA GLU A 3 2.95 12.80 -13.20
C GLU A 3 2.74 11.39 -12.70
N GLU A 4 3.48 11.01 -11.66
CA GLU A 4 3.39 9.65 -11.16
C GLU A 4 2.01 9.27 -10.72
N LYS A 5 1.65 8.05 -11.03
CA LYS A 5 0.40 7.48 -10.61
C LYS A 5 0.65 6.02 -10.31
N PHE A 6 0.26 5.61 -9.14
CA PHE A 6 0.40 4.21 -8.74
C PHE A 6 -0.97 3.56 -8.77
N GLN A 7 -1.02 2.33 -9.27
CA GLN A 7 -2.27 1.59 -9.30
C GLN A 7 -2.69 1.23 -7.89
N ALA A 8 -1.73 0.97 -7.02
CA ALA A 8 -2.04 0.62 -5.65
C ALA A 8 -1.12 1.38 -4.70
N VAL A 9 -1.64 1.72 -3.53
CA VAL A 9 -0.85 2.31 -2.46
C VAL A 9 -1.09 1.49 -1.21
N VAL A 10 0.00 1.11 -0.55
CA VAL A 10 -0.06 0.37 0.70
C VAL A 10 0.19 1.36 1.84
N LEU A 11 -0.74 1.44 2.77
CA LEU A 11 -0.60 2.30 3.94
C LEU A 11 -0.11 1.46 5.10
N GLY A 12 1.09 1.76 5.56
CA GLY A 12 1.73 1.02 6.63
C GLY A 12 2.79 0.07 6.08
N ALA A 13 4.02 0.22 6.57
CA ALA A 13 5.16 -0.52 6.04
C ALA A 13 5.75 -1.51 7.04
N GLY A 14 4.89 -2.21 7.74
CA GLY A 14 5.33 -3.34 8.55
C GLY A 14 5.47 -4.57 7.68
N GLU A 15 5.60 -5.72 8.32
CA GLU A 15 5.81 -6.96 7.60
C GLU A 15 4.70 -7.22 6.58
N SER A 16 3.44 -7.06 7.01
CA SER A 16 2.31 -7.33 6.13
C SER A 16 2.23 -6.32 4.98
N GLY A 17 2.53 -5.05 5.28
CA GLY A 17 2.46 -4.02 4.25
C GLY A 17 3.51 -4.22 3.18
N VAL A 18 4.73 -4.55 3.59
CA VAL A 18 5.79 -4.83 2.64
C VAL A 18 5.43 -6.06 1.82
N GLY A 19 4.87 -7.08 2.47
CA GLY A 19 4.42 -8.27 1.76
C GLY A 19 3.37 -7.95 0.71
N ALA A 20 2.43 -7.08 1.04
CA ALA A 20 1.41 -6.66 0.10
C ALA A 20 2.02 -5.95 -1.09
N ALA A 21 2.99 -5.07 -0.84
CA ALA A 21 3.66 -4.35 -1.91
C ALA A 21 4.40 -5.30 -2.85
N LEU A 22 5.08 -6.28 -2.28
CA LEU A 22 5.79 -7.27 -3.08
C LEU A 22 4.82 -8.09 -3.91
N LEU A 23 3.67 -8.41 -3.35
CA LEU A 23 2.66 -9.17 -4.08
C LEU A 23 2.15 -8.40 -5.29
N TYR A 24 1.82 -7.13 -5.11
CA TYR A 24 1.41 -6.29 -6.22
C TYR A 24 2.50 -6.24 -7.29
N GLN A 25 3.74 -6.03 -6.86
CA GLN A 25 4.84 -5.92 -7.81
C GLN A 25 5.01 -7.20 -8.60
N SER A 26 4.86 -8.35 -7.95
CA SER A 26 5.00 -9.63 -8.63
C SER A 26 3.92 -9.83 -9.68
N ARG A 27 2.84 -9.06 -9.59
CA ARG A 27 1.74 -9.12 -10.55
C ARG A 27 1.82 -8.02 -11.61
N GLY A 28 2.91 -7.27 -11.61
CA GLY A 28 3.08 -6.20 -12.59
C GLY A 28 2.26 -4.96 -12.29
N ILE A 29 1.80 -4.81 -11.06
CA ILE A 29 0.99 -3.66 -10.66
C ILE A 29 1.89 -2.63 -10.00
N SER A 30 1.83 -1.39 -10.47
CA SER A 30 2.64 -0.33 -9.89
C SER A 30 2.13 -0.02 -8.49
N VAL A 31 3.05 0.05 -7.53
CA VAL A 31 2.69 0.19 -6.12
C VAL A 31 3.69 1.08 -5.40
N MET A 32 3.20 1.83 -4.42
CA MET A 32 4.08 2.54 -3.50
C MET A 32 3.60 2.27 -2.08
N VAL A 33 4.50 2.46 -1.13
CA VAL A 33 4.20 2.27 0.29
C VAL A 33 4.31 3.60 0.99
N SER A 34 3.34 3.93 1.83
CA SER A 34 3.35 5.18 2.58
C SER A 34 3.11 4.87 4.05
N ASP A 35 3.99 5.37 4.91
CA ASP A 35 3.89 5.15 6.35
C ASP A 35 4.01 6.49 7.05
N TYR A 36 3.02 6.82 7.87
CA TYR A 36 3.02 8.09 8.58
C TYR A 36 4.14 8.14 9.62
N GLY A 37 4.53 6.99 10.16
CA GLY A 37 5.62 6.91 11.13
C GLY A 37 6.93 6.54 10.46
N HIS A 38 7.76 5.83 11.19
CA HIS A 38 9.05 5.40 10.68
C HIS A 38 8.98 3.97 10.16
N ILE A 39 9.64 3.74 9.05
CA ILE A 39 9.74 2.39 8.49
C ILE A 39 11.04 1.79 9.03
N ALA A 40 10.95 0.58 9.57
CA ALA A 40 12.13 -0.10 10.09
C ALA A 40 13.16 -0.30 8.98
N PRO A 41 14.47 -0.17 9.31
CA PRO A 41 15.50 -0.27 8.27
C PRO A 41 15.43 -1.54 7.44
N LYS A 42 15.08 -2.67 8.05
CA LYS A 42 15.02 -3.92 7.30
C LYS A 42 13.93 -3.87 6.24
N TYR A 43 12.83 -3.18 6.51
CA TYR A 43 11.75 -3.05 5.54
C TYR A 43 12.11 -2.06 4.44
N LYS A 44 12.80 -0.97 4.81
CA LYS A 44 13.28 -0.05 3.80
C LYS A 44 14.22 -0.74 2.83
N GLN A 45 15.13 -1.57 3.38
CA GLN A 45 16.07 -2.29 2.53
C GLN A 45 15.35 -3.22 1.58
N GLU A 46 14.31 -3.88 2.07
CA GLU A 46 13.56 -4.79 1.22
C GLU A 46 12.82 -4.05 0.11
N LEU A 47 12.22 -2.92 0.44
CA LEU A 47 11.54 -2.11 -0.57
C LEU A 47 12.52 -1.59 -1.60
N GLU A 48 13.68 -1.10 -1.15
CA GLU A 48 14.68 -0.57 -2.06
C GLU A 48 15.28 -1.65 -2.94
N ALA A 49 15.48 -2.84 -2.38
CA ALA A 49 16.04 -3.95 -3.14
C ALA A 49 15.11 -4.37 -4.27
N ASN A 50 13.83 -4.13 -4.10
CA ASN A 50 12.83 -4.49 -5.11
C ASN A 50 12.36 -3.30 -5.93
N GLY A 51 12.98 -2.13 -5.72
CA GLY A 51 12.63 -0.96 -6.50
C GLY A 51 11.25 -0.40 -6.24
N ILE A 52 10.71 -0.63 -5.04
CA ILE A 52 9.39 -0.15 -4.68
C ILE A 52 9.51 1.21 -4.01
N PRO A 53 8.89 2.26 -4.58
CA PRO A 53 8.93 3.58 -3.95
C PRO A 53 8.21 3.58 -2.61
N TYR A 54 8.70 4.38 -1.69
CA TYR A 54 8.05 4.51 -0.39
C TYR A 54 8.26 5.90 0.18
N GLU A 55 7.45 6.25 1.15
CA GLU A 55 7.65 7.48 1.93
C GLU A 55 7.35 7.16 3.39
N GLU A 56 7.98 7.91 4.28
CA GLU A 56 7.74 7.75 5.70
C GLU A 56 7.67 9.12 6.35
N GLY A 57 7.07 9.18 7.53
CA GLY A 57 6.95 10.42 8.27
C GLY A 57 5.76 11.28 7.88
N SER A 58 5.14 10.98 6.77
CA SER A 58 3.96 11.69 6.32
C SER A 58 3.34 10.96 5.13
N HIS A 59 2.15 11.37 4.75
CA HIS A 59 1.47 10.83 3.58
C HIS A 59 1.36 11.93 2.53
N THR A 60 1.78 11.63 1.31
CA THR A 60 1.57 12.55 0.19
C THR A 60 0.17 12.31 -0.34
N THR A 61 -0.77 13.10 0.14
CA THR A 61 -2.18 12.91 -0.15
C THR A 61 -2.47 12.85 -1.64
N GLU A 62 -1.86 13.74 -2.41
CA GLU A 62 -2.12 13.76 -3.84
C GLU A 62 -1.77 12.45 -4.54
N LEU A 63 -0.64 11.85 -4.17
CA LEU A 63 -0.25 10.58 -4.77
C LEU A 63 -1.20 9.47 -4.36
N ILE A 64 -1.54 9.46 -3.07
CA ILE A 64 -2.40 8.40 -2.54
C ILE A 64 -3.77 8.46 -3.17
N LEU A 65 -4.32 9.66 -3.33
CA LEU A 65 -5.66 9.80 -3.88
C LEU A 65 -5.75 9.53 -5.39
N ARG A 66 -4.61 9.35 -6.04
CA ARG A 66 -4.60 8.97 -7.46
C ARG A 66 -4.64 7.46 -7.64
N ALA A 67 -4.46 6.71 -6.56
CA ALA A 67 -4.42 5.25 -6.65
C ALA A 67 -5.79 4.69 -7.00
N GLU A 68 -5.78 3.52 -7.61
CA GLU A 68 -7.01 2.82 -7.94
C GLU A 68 -7.48 1.95 -6.79
N GLU A 69 -6.56 1.60 -5.90
CA GLU A 69 -6.86 0.74 -4.76
C GLU A 69 -5.90 1.04 -3.62
N ILE A 70 -6.41 0.96 -2.41
CA ILE A 70 -5.60 1.20 -1.21
C ILE A 70 -5.60 -0.06 -0.36
N VAL A 71 -4.43 -0.47 0.10
CA VAL A 71 -4.32 -1.54 1.08
C VAL A 71 -4.03 -0.88 2.43
N LYS A 72 -4.87 -1.15 3.40
CA LYS A 72 -4.77 -0.51 4.70
C LYS A 72 -4.31 -1.50 5.75
N SER A 73 -3.26 -1.11 6.47
CA SER A 73 -2.81 -1.87 7.64
C SER A 73 -3.85 -1.73 8.76
N PRO A 74 -4.09 -2.78 9.54
CA PRO A 74 -5.07 -2.69 10.62
C PRO A 74 -4.71 -1.67 11.69
N GLY A 75 -3.44 -1.25 11.77
CA GLY A 75 -3.05 -0.27 12.76
C GLY A 75 -3.44 1.15 12.45
N ILE A 76 -3.94 1.41 11.24
CA ILE A 76 -4.30 2.77 10.86
C ILE A 76 -5.76 3.01 11.18
N PRO A 77 -6.05 4.01 12.04
CA PRO A 77 -7.45 4.26 12.42
C PRO A 77 -8.25 4.84 11.27
N GLU A 78 -9.54 4.50 11.22
CA GLU A 78 -10.42 5.04 10.20
C GLU A 78 -10.59 6.55 10.34
N LYS A 79 -10.29 7.09 11.52
CA LYS A 79 -10.39 8.53 11.74
C LYS A 79 -9.20 9.29 11.20
N ALA A 80 -8.14 8.61 10.81
CA ALA A 80 -6.96 9.29 10.30
C ALA A 80 -7.34 10.15 9.10
N PRO A 81 -6.78 11.37 8.99
CA PRO A 81 -7.15 12.27 7.90
C PRO A 81 -7.01 11.64 6.52
N ILE A 82 -5.96 10.83 6.33
CA ILE A 82 -5.79 10.20 5.03
C ILE A 82 -6.92 9.22 4.73
N MET A 83 -7.41 8.51 5.75
CA MET A 83 -8.50 7.57 5.53
C MET A 83 -9.79 8.30 5.22
N VAL A 84 -10.04 9.42 5.89
CA VAL A 84 -11.22 10.23 5.61
C VAL A 84 -11.18 10.69 4.15
N ALA A 85 -10.04 11.18 3.69
CA ALA A 85 -9.92 11.65 2.31
C ALA A 85 -10.13 10.53 1.31
N ILE A 86 -9.58 9.34 1.60
CA ILE A 86 -9.73 8.19 0.72
C ILE A 86 -11.19 7.77 0.62
N ARG A 87 -11.89 7.73 1.76
CA ARG A 87 -13.30 7.36 1.77
C ARG A 87 -14.16 8.37 1.02
N GLU A 88 -13.85 9.65 1.18
CA GLU A 88 -14.59 10.69 0.48
C GLU A 88 -14.40 10.59 -1.03
N ARG A 89 -13.23 10.13 -1.44
CA ARG A 89 -12.93 9.99 -2.86
C ARG A 89 -13.53 8.72 -3.44
N GLY A 90 -13.98 7.80 -2.58
CA GLY A 90 -14.59 6.56 -3.03
C GLY A 90 -13.59 5.53 -3.56
N ILE A 91 -12.32 5.63 -3.16
CA ILE A 91 -11.31 4.69 -3.60
C ILE A 91 -11.47 3.37 -2.82
N PRO A 92 -11.48 2.22 -3.50
CA PRO A 92 -11.59 0.94 -2.80
C PRO A 92 -10.46 0.73 -1.81
N VAL A 93 -10.80 0.25 -0.62
CA VAL A 93 -9.82 -0.03 0.43
C VAL A 93 -9.98 -1.49 0.83
N ILE A 94 -8.88 -2.22 0.82
CA ILE A 94 -8.90 -3.61 1.25
C ILE A 94 -7.82 -3.82 2.31
N SER A 95 -7.94 -4.93 3.02
CA SER A 95 -6.92 -5.30 3.99
C SER A 95 -5.84 -6.13 3.32
N GLU A 96 -4.72 -6.29 4.02
CA GLU A 96 -3.65 -7.12 3.52
C GLU A 96 -4.09 -8.57 3.37
N ILE A 97 -4.95 -9.02 4.27
CA ILE A 97 -5.46 -10.38 4.22
C ILE A 97 -6.36 -10.57 3.00
N GLU A 98 -7.18 -9.57 2.71
CA GLU A 98 -8.04 -9.63 1.54
C GLU A 98 -7.22 -9.67 0.25
N LEU A 99 -6.14 -8.91 0.20
CA LEU A 99 -5.27 -8.92 -0.97
C LEU A 99 -4.64 -10.29 -1.16
N ALA A 100 -4.10 -10.86 -0.10
CA ALA A 100 -3.51 -12.18 -0.17
C ALA A 100 -4.53 -13.21 -0.64
N GLY A 101 -5.75 -13.13 -0.10
CA GLY A 101 -6.79 -14.06 -0.50
C GLY A 101 -7.15 -13.96 -1.96
N ARG A 102 -7.15 -12.73 -2.49
CA ARG A 102 -7.44 -12.54 -3.90
C ARG A 102 -6.49 -13.31 -4.80
N TYR A 103 -5.20 -13.26 -4.49
CA TYR A 103 -4.20 -13.87 -5.36
C TYR A 103 -3.94 -15.34 -5.04
N LEU A 104 -4.29 -15.78 -3.84
CA LEU A 104 -4.13 -17.19 -3.49
C LEU A 104 -5.31 -18.04 -3.89
N LYS A 105 -6.42 -17.39 -4.16
CA LYS A 105 -7.66 -18.08 -4.41
C LYS A 105 -7.55 -19.16 -5.48
N GLY A 106 -6.88 -18.85 -6.56
CA GLY A 106 -6.75 -19.81 -7.64
C GLY A 106 -5.92 -21.00 -7.30
N LYS A 107 -5.07 -20.89 -6.28
CA LYS A 107 -4.21 -22.01 -5.90
C LYS A 107 -4.85 -22.89 -4.87
N VAL A 108 -5.62 -22.29 -4.02
CA VAL A 108 -6.21 -23.02 -2.92
C VAL A 108 -7.19 -24.05 -3.39
N ILE A 109 -7.83 -23.75 -4.45
CA ILE A 109 -8.83 -24.62 -4.96
C ILE A 109 -8.26 -25.93 -5.43
N GLY A 110 -7.06 -25.87 -5.78
CA GLY A 110 -6.38 -27.08 -6.19
C GLY A 110 -7.19 -28.28 -6.11
#